data_1dd97679ce1d6e61283cd15ecd32da45
#
_entry.id   1dd97679ce1d6e61283cd15ecd32da45
#
_cell.length_a   1.000
_cell.length_b   1.000
_cell.length_c   1.000
_cell.angle_alpha   90.00
_cell.angle_beta   90.00
_cell.angle_gamma   90.00
#
_symmetry.space_group_name_H-M   'P 1'
#
loop_
_entity.id
_entity.type
_entity.pdbx_description
1 polymer ?
#
loop_
_entity_poly.entity_id
_entity_poly.type
_entity_poly.pdbx_seq_one_letter_code
_entity_poly.pdbx_strand_id
1 'polypeptide(L)'
;MIHITGLNKTFSGVQALKHIDLHIRPGEMVALIGSSGSGKSTLMRHICGLTVSDKDAGEVKVNGYTIQKNGTLSGNIRDIRTHIGVVFQQFNLVGRISVARNVALGALGRTPFLHGLAGHFSPEDVELTMRALERVGIRDKAWQRTSTLSGGQQQRAAIARALVQRSEVLLADEPIASLDPESARNVMDTLQELNRTDGMTVVVTLHQVDYAIRYCPRTVALKKGEIVFDGPTSELTPAMLNSLYGAESRELFGEKSSVRTAVPSSVRGERTAVAA
;
A
#
# COMPACT_ATOMS: atom_id res chain seq x y z
N MET A 1 -13.45 -2.18 7.47
CA MET A 1 -12.79 -2.03 8.77
C MET A 1 -11.84 -3.19 8.99
N ILE A 2 -10.58 -2.92 9.32
CA ILE A 2 -9.60 -3.95 9.68
C ILE A 2 -9.41 -3.91 11.18
N HIS A 3 -9.52 -5.06 11.84
CA HIS A 3 -9.32 -5.18 13.29
C HIS A 3 -8.40 -6.35 13.56
N ILE A 4 -7.28 -6.06 14.23
CA ILE A 4 -6.24 -7.03 14.60
C ILE A 4 -6.05 -6.93 16.10
N THR A 5 -6.05 -8.05 16.79
CA THR A 5 -5.87 -8.11 18.25
C THR A 5 -4.86 -9.19 18.60
N GLY A 6 -3.79 -8.83 19.33
CA GLY A 6 -2.81 -9.74 19.89
C GLY A 6 -2.09 -10.62 18.87
N LEU A 7 -1.90 -10.15 17.63
CA LEU A 7 -1.32 -10.95 16.54
C LEU A 7 0.17 -11.18 16.75
N ASN A 8 0.57 -12.46 16.81
CA ASN A 8 1.97 -12.88 16.86
C ASN A 8 2.32 -13.76 15.67
N LYS A 9 3.55 -13.63 15.16
CA LYS A 9 4.08 -14.51 14.11
C LYS A 9 5.56 -14.74 14.23
N THR A 10 5.93 -16.02 14.29
CA THR A 10 7.30 -16.51 14.32
C THR A 10 7.60 -17.34 13.07
N PHE A 11 8.73 -17.10 12.41
CA PHE A 11 9.28 -17.92 11.34
C PHE A 11 10.65 -18.43 11.73
N SER A 12 10.84 -19.75 11.76
CA SER A 12 12.14 -20.37 12.05
C SER A 12 12.85 -19.78 13.27
N GLY A 13 12.11 -19.53 14.36
CA GLY A 13 12.64 -18.96 15.60
C GLY A 13 12.79 -17.42 15.63
N VAL A 14 12.55 -16.73 14.52
CA VAL A 14 12.56 -15.28 14.44
C VAL A 14 11.12 -14.75 14.54
N GLN A 15 10.83 -13.96 15.55
CA GLN A 15 9.53 -13.35 15.74
C GLN A 15 9.37 -12.13 14.82
N ALA A 16 8.59 -12.30 13.75
CA ALA A 16 8.35 -11.29 12.72
C ALA A 16 7.24 -10.29 13.11
N LEU A 17 6.27 -10.71 13.92
CA LEU A 17 5.23 -9.85 14.51
C LEU A 17 5.09 -10.18 15.99
N LYS A 18 4.97 -9.14 16.82
CA LYS A 18 4.93 -9.23 18.29
C LYS A 18 3.76 -8.44 18.81
N HIS A 19 2.75 -9.16 19.25
CA HIS A 19 1.56 -8.62 19.90
C HIS A 19 0.99 -7.39 19.19
N ILE A 20 0.67 -7.56 17.88
CA ILE A 20 0.13 -6.48 17.07
C ILE A 20 -1.36 -6.29 17.38
N ASP A 21 -1.69 -5.09 17.84
CA ASP A 21 -3.04 -4.55 17.92
C ASP A 21 -3.17 -3.40 16.91
N LEU A 22 -4.13 -3.49 15.98
CA LEU A 22 -4.33 -2.47 14.96
C LEU A 22 -5.81 -2.37 14.59
N HIS A 23 -6.30 -1.15 14.53
CA HIS A 23 -7.66 -0.86 14.09
C HIS A 23 -7.65 0.18 12.97
N ILE A 24 -8.12 -0.18 11.77
CA ILE A 24 -8.28 0.73 10.63
C ILE A 24 -9.78 0.85 10.34
N ARG A 25 -10.28 2.08 10.28
CA ARG A 25 -11.69 2.37 10.02
C ARG A 25 -12.03 2.22 8.54
N PRO A 26 -13.32 2.04 8.19
CA PRO A 26 -13.74 2.09 6.79
C PRO A 26 -13.36 3.45 6.16
N GLY A 27 -12.88 3.40 4.92
CA GLY A 27 -12.53 4.60 4.16
C GLY A 27 -11.23 5.30 4.60
N GLU A 28 -10.47 4.75 5.56
CA GLU A 28 -9.14 5.31 5.89
C GLU A 28 -8.11 4.96 4.82
N MET A 29 -7.19 5.90 4.55
CA MET A 29 -5.96 5.66 3.82
C MET A 29 -4.78 5.69 4.80
N VAL A 30 -4.13 4.54 4.97
CA VAL A 30 -3.09 4.33 5.99
C VAL A 30 -1.78 3.90 5.36
N ALA A 31 -0.69 4.59 5.71
CA ALA A 31 0.66 4.15 5.37
C ALA A 31 1.21 3.19 6.44
N LEU A 32 1.75 2.05 6.02
CA LEU A 32 2.61 1.21 6.87
C LEU A 32 4.07 1.52 6.52
N ILE A 33 4.82 2.08 7.46
CA ILE A 33 6.23 2.42 7.27
C ILE A 33 7.14 1.63 8.22
N GLY A 34 8.44 1.63 7.94
CA GLY A 34 9.47 0.97 8.74
C GLY A 34 10.58 0.38 7.87
N SER A 35 11.72 0.08 8.45
CA SER A 35 12.87 -0.51 7.76
C SER A 35 12.56 -1.86 7.12
N SER A 36 13.42 -2.34 6.23
CA SER A 36 13.31 -3.69 5.68
C SER A 36 13.31 -4.72 6.82
N GLY A 37 12.46 -5.75 6.73
CA GLY A 37 12.32 -6.76 7.76
C GLY A 37 11.54 -6.32 9.02
N SER A 38 10.96 -5.12 9.08
CA SER A 38 10.17 -4.66 10.24
C SER A 38 8.84 -5.40 10.46
N GLY A 39 8.37 -6.19 9.48
CA GLY A 39 7.13 -6.97 9.58
C GLY A 39 5.97 -6.48 8.71
N LYS A 40 6.12 -5.38 7.94
CA LYS A 40 5.04 -4.78 7.11
C LYS A 40 4.35 -5.77 6.16
N SER A 41 5.11 -6.40 5.27
CA SER A 41 4.56 -7.38 4.31
C SER A 41 4.02 -8.63 5.00
N THR A 42 4.58 -9.00 6.16
CA THR A 42 4.03 -10.08 6.99
C THR A 42 2.66 -9.69 7.53
N LEU A 43 2.51 -8.48 8.06
CA LEU A 43 1.23 -7.96 8.54
C LEU A 43 0.18 -7.91 7.42
N MET A 44 0.55 -7.39 6.24
CA MET A 44 -0.33 -7.37 5.06
C MET A 44 -0.81 -8.78 4.68
N ARG A 45 0.09 -9.77 4.69
CA ARG A 45 -0.25 -11.18 4.40
C ARG A 45 -1.20 -11.79 5.43
N HIS A 46 -1.15 -11.36 6.70
CA HIS A 46 -2.10 -11.79 7.72
C HIS A 46 -3.50 -11.18 7.49
N ILE A 47 -3.57 -9.90 7.09
CA ILE A 47 -4.83 -9.21 6.80
C ILE A 47 -5.58 -9.91 5.65
N CYS A 48 -4.88 -10.34 4.59
CA CYS A 48 -5.51 -11.08 3.48
C CYS A 48 -5.52 -12.61 3.68
N GLY A 49 -5.11 -13.11 4.85
CA GLY A 49 -5.13 -14.53 5.19
C GLY A 49 -4.14 -15.40 4.39
N LEU A 50 -3.11 -14.82 3.77
CA LEU A 50 -2.06 -15.57 3.07
C LEU A 50 -1.02 -16.16 4.01
N THR A 51 -0.99 -15.70 5.26
CA THR A 51 -0.14 -16.21 6.33
C THR A 51 -1.00 -16.40 7.57
N VAL A 52 -0.74 -17.45 8.33
CA VAL A 52 -1.46 -17.80 9.56
C VAL A 52 -0.62 -17.40 10.77
N SER A 53 -1.26 -16.82 11.79
CA SER A 53 -0.63 -16.48 13.07
C SER A 53 -0.06 -17.72 13.78
N ASP A 54 0.72 -17.50 14.80
CA ASP A 54 1.13 -18.57 15.70
C ASP A 54 -0.11 -19.14 16.42
N LYS A 55 0.00 -20.37 16.96
CA LYS A 55 -1.09 -20.99 17.72
C LYS A 55 -1.41 -20.12 18.95
N ASP A 56 -2.68 -20.07 19.27
CA ASP A 56 -3.22 -19.30 20.41
C ASP A 56 -2.91 -17.79 20.38
N ALA A 57 -2.56 -17.27 19.20
CA ALA A 57 -2.18 -15.89 19.00
C ALA A 57 -3.18 -15.13 18.13
N GLY A 58 -3.93 -14.25 18.79
CA GLY A 58 -4.67 -13.16 18.19
C GLY A 58 -5.82 -13.51 17.23
N GLU A 59 -6.44 -12.45 16.77
CA GLU A 59 -7.54 -12.50 15.80
C GLU A 59 -7.35 -11.41 14.75
N VAL A 60 -7.68 -11.71 13.50
CA VAL A 60 -7.72 -10.75 12.39
C VAL A 60 -9.11 -10.75 11.77
N LYS A 61 -9.76 -9.59 11.74
CA LYS A 61 -11.06 -9.36 11.09
C LYS A 61 -10.93 -8.28 10.01
N VAL A 62 -11.66 -8.48 8.91
CA VAL A 62 -11.81 -7.49 7.84
C VAL A 62 -13.29 -7.39 7.49
N ASN A 63 -13.86 -6.18 7.53
CA ASN A 63 -15.27 -5.90 7.27
C ASN A 63 -16.25 -6.79 8.07
N GLY A 64 -15.89 -7.10 9.31
CA GLY A 64 -16.68 -7.98 10.20
C GLY A 64 -16.43 -9.48 9.98
N TYR A 65 -15.79 -9.88 8.90
CA TYR A 65 -15.43 -11.28 8.65
C TYR A 65 -14.14 -11.65 9.39
N THR A 66 -14.16 -12.76 10.12
CA THR A 66 -12.94 -13.31 10.71
C THR A 66 -12.08 -13.94 9.63
N ILE A 67 -10.90 -13.40 9.38
CA ILE A 67 -9.88 -13.95 8.47
C ILE A 67 -9.21 -15.14 9.12
N GLN A 68 -8.76 -14.95 10.37
CA GLN A 68 -8.07 -15.95 11.16
C GLN A 68 -8.23 -15.66 12.65
N LYS A 69 -8.16 -16.73 13.45
CA LYS A 69 -8.18 -16.66 14.91
C LYS A 69 -7.38 -17.81 15.49
N ASN A 70 -6.54 -17.53 16.51
CA ASN A 70 -5.77 -18.53 17.25
C ASN A 70 -5.01 -19.50 16.33
N GLY A 71 -4.34 -18.99 15.30
CA GLY A 71 -3.53 -19.82 14.38
C GLY A 71 -4.35 -20.60 13.35
N THR A 72 -5.63 -20.31 13.16
CA THR A 72 -6.49 -21.02 12.22
C THR A 72 -7.20 -20.06 11.27
N LEU A 73 -7.15 -20.34 9.97
CA LEU A 73 -7.90 -19.59 8.95
C LEU A 73 -9.40 -19.92 9.03
N SER A 74 -10.21 -18.94 8.65
CA SER A 74 -11.64 -19.15 8.45
C SER A 74 -11.91 -20.21 7.36
N GLY A 75 -12.93 -21.05 7.56
CA GLY A 75 -13.33 -22.07 6.58
C GLY A 75 -13.81 -21.49 5.25
N ASN A 76 -14.35 -20.26 5.26
CA ASN A 76 -14.80 -19.51 4.09
C ASN A 76 -13.80 -18.44 3.60
N ILE A 77 -12.52 -18.62 3.89
CA ILE A 77 -11.47 -17.63 3.56
C ILE A 77 -11.43 -17.27 2.06
N ARG A 78 -11.83 -18.20 1.16
CA ARG A 78 -11.85 -17.91 -0.28
C ARG A 78 -12.87 -16.81 -0.62
N ASP A 79 -14.05 -16.89 -0.03
CA ASP A 79 -15.11 -15.90 -0.25
C ASP A 79 -14.73 -14.56 0.39
N ILE A 80 -14.16 -14.59 1.60
CA ILE A 80 -13.70 -13.36 2.27
C ILE A 80 -12.64 -12.64 1.46
N ARG A 81 -11.71 -13.36 0.83
CA ARG A 81 -10.68 -12.76 -0.02
C ARG A 81 -11.22 -12.02 -1.25
N THR A 82 -12.44 -12.30 -1.68
CA THR A 82 -13.08 -11.54 -2.78
C THR A 82 -13.35 -10.09 -2.40
N HIS A 83 -13.45 -9.78 -1.11
CA HIS A 83 -13.63 -8.42 -0.58
C HIS A 83 -12.31 -7.67 -0.33
N ILE A 84 -11.17 -8.33 -0.50
CA ILE A 84 -9.84 -7.77 -0.23
C ILE A 84 -9.02 -7.78 -1.51
N GLY A 85 -8.84 -6.61 -2.12
CA GLY A 85 -7.93 -6.42 -3.23
C GLY A 85 -6.47 -6.37 -2.73
N VAL A 86 -5.59 -7.07 -3.43
CA VAL A 86 -4.15 -7.04 -3.10
C VAL A 86 -3.34 -6.69 -4.33
N VAL A 87 -2.51 -5.68 -4.19
CA VAL A 87 -1.54 -5.24 -5.18
C VAL A 87 -0.15 -5.52 -4.60
N PHE A 88 0.56 -6.46 -5.19
CA PHE A 88 1.89 -6.88 -4.76
C PHE A 88 2.98 -6.09 -5.46
N GLN A 89 4.16 -6.03 -4.87
CA GLN A 89 5.36 -5.42 -5.45
C GLN A 89 5.71 -6.00 -6.83
N GLN A 90 5.51 -7.29 -7.05
CA GLN A 90 5.78 -7.97 -8.33
C GLN A 90 4.57 -7.99 -9.29
N PHE A 91 3.59 -7.10 -9.12
CA PHE A 91 2.36 -6.95 -9.93
C PHE A 91 1.49 -8.21 -10.03
N ASN A 92 2.05 -9.41 -10.03
CA ASN A 92 1.39 -10.71 -10.17
C ASN A 92 0.40 -10.76 -11.37
N LEU A 93 0.84 -10.26 -12.50
CA LEU A 93 0.12 -10.30 -13.76
C LEU A 93 0.66 -11.40 -14.67
N VAL A 94 -0.23 -12.04 -15.44
CA VAL A 94 0.15 -13.06 -16.41
C VAL A 94 0.66 -12.38 -17.68
N GLY A 95 1.97 -12.38 -17.92
CA GLY A 95 2.61 -11.61 -19.01
C GLY A 95 2.15 -11.99 -20.42
N ARG A 96 1.71 -13.24 -20.64
CA ARG A 96 1.35 -13.78 -21.96
C ARG A 96 -0.05 -13.43 -22.43
N ILE A 97 -0.95 -12.99 -21.55
CA ILE A 97 -2.31 -12.59 -21.90
C ILE A 97 -2.45 -11.07 -21.98
N SER A 98 -3.55 -10.59 -22.56
CA SER A 98 -3.82 -9.15 -22.68
C SER A 98 -4.06 -8.50 -21.32
N VAL A 99 -3.86 -7.17 -21.26
CA VAL A 99 -4.13 -6.35 -20.06
C VAL A 99 -5.60 -6.49 -19.65
N ALA A 100 -6.53 -6.36 -20.60
CA ALA A 100 -7.96 -6.52 -20.30
C ALA A 100 -8.26 -7.90 -19.70
N ARG A 101 -7.64 -8.95 -20.22
CA ARG A 101 -7.85 -10.30 -19.68
C ARG A 101 -7.27 -10.47 -18.28
N ASN A 102 -6.10 -9.88 -18.00
CA ASN A 102 -5.54 -9.85 -16.64
C ASN A 102 -6.45 -9.13 -15.65
N VAL A 103 -7.01 -8.00 -16.06
CA VAL A 103 -7.90 -7.19 -15.22
C VAL A 103 -9.23 -7.91 -14.99
N ALA A 104 -9.80 -8.54 -16.04
CA ALA A 104 -11.02 -9.35 -15.94
C ALA A 104 -10.89 -10.53 -14.95
N LEU A 105 -9.67 -11.06 -14.70
CA LEU A 105 -9.45 -12.07 -13.65
C LEU A 105 -9.91 -11.61 -12.26
N GLY A 106 -10.04 -10.30 -12.01
CA GLY A 106 -10.65 -9.78 -10.79
C GLY A 106 -12.08 -10.24 -10.58
N ALA A 107 -12.81 -10.59 -11.65
CA ALA A 107 -14.18 -11.10 -11.59
C ALA A 107 -14.27 -12.60 -11.19
N LEU A 108 -13.16 -13.34 -11.15
CA LEU A 108 -13.18 -14.80 -10.95
C LEU A 108 -13.90 -15.23 -9.66
N GLY A 109 -13.86 -14.43 -8.60
CA GLY A 109 -14.54 -14.74 -7.33
C GLY A 109 -16.05 -14.86 -7.45
N ARG A 110 -16.68 -14.23 -8.47
CA ARG A 110 -18.11 -14.28 -8.73
C ARG A 110 -18.48 -14.97 -10.04
N THR A 111 -17.48 -15.38 -10.82
CA THR A 111 -17.67 -16.09 -12.09
C THR A 111 -17.87 -17.60 -11.83
N PRO A 112 -18.88 -18.26 -12.41
CA PRO A 112 -19.04 -19.70 -12.30
C PRO A 112 -17.76 -20.43 -12.76
N PHE A 113 -17.40 -21.51 -12.07
CA PHE A 113 -16.12 -22.21 -12.24
C PHE A 113 -15.82 -22.58 -13.71
N LEU A 114 -16.79 -23.17 -14.42
CA LEU A 114 -16.62 -23.56 -15.82
C LEU A 114 -16.40 -22.36 -16.76
N HIS A 115 -17.10 -21.25 -16.52
CA HIS A 115 -16.92 -20.02 -17.29
C HIS A 115 -15.56 -19.40 -17.00
N GLY A 116 -15.14 -19.35 -15.74
CA GLY A 116 -13.82 -18.87 -15.34
C GLY A 116 -12.69 -19.70 -15.96
N LEU A 117 -12.82 -21.03 -16.00
CA LEU A 117 -11.84 -21.93 -16.62
C LEU A 117 -11.75 -21.68 -18.15
N ALA A 118 -12.87 -21.45 -18.81
CA ALA A 118 -12.93 -21.13 -20.24
C ALA A 118 -12.52 -19.67 -20.54
N GLY A 119 -12.33 -18.82 -19.53
CA GLY A 119 -12.03 -17.39 -19.66
C GLY A 119 -13.21 -16.59 -20.22
N HIS A 120 -14.44 -17.06 -19.99
CA HIS A 120 -15.68 -16.39 -20.37
C HIS A 120 -16.16 -15.52 -19.19
N PHE A 121 -16.16 -14.21 -19.41
CA PHE A 121 -16.69 -13.21 -18.47
C PHE A 121 -18.03 -12.68 -18.96
N SER A 122 -18.88 -12.26 -18.05
CA SER A 122 -20.16 -11.64 -18.39
C SER A 122 -19.95 -10.31 -19.14
N PRO A 123 -20.91 -9.87 -19.96
CA PRO A 123 -20.85 -8.55 -20.58
C PRO A 123 -20.65 -7.42 -19.57
N GLU A 124 -21.27 -7.54 -18.37
CA GLU A 124 -21.08 -6.59 -17.26
C GLU A 124 -19.65 -6.56 -16.77
N ASP A 125 -19.00 -7.73 -16.60
CA ASP A 125 -17.60 -7.80 -16.15
C ASP A 125 -16.62 -7.29 -17.22
N VAL A 126 -16.93 -7.48 -18.49
CA VAL A 126 -16.14 -6.91 -19.59
C VAL A 126 -16.25 -5.38 -19.56
N GLU A 127 -17.46 -4.84 -19.41
CA GLU A 127 -17.67 -3.40 -19.31
C GLU A 127 -16.97 -2.81 -18.07
N LEU A 128 -17.13 -3.47 -16.90
CA LEU A 128 -16.43 -3.08 -15.67
C LEU A 128 -14.92 -3.09 -15.85
N THR A 129 -14.38 -4.08 -16.57
CA THR A 129 -12.95 -4.16 -16.91
C THR A 129 -12.49 -2.94 -17.71
N MET A 130 -13.25 -2.54 -18.72
CA MET A 130 -12.90 -1.39 -19.57
C MET A 130 -12.99 -0.07 -18.81
N ARG A 131 -14.00 0.08 -17.94
CA ARG A 131 -14.14 1.24 -17.02
C ARG A 131 -12.97 1.29 -16.02
N ALA A 132 -12.59 0.15 -15.44
CA ALA A 132 -11.46 0.08 -14.50
C ALA A 132 -10.14 0.48 -15.18
N LEU A 133 -9.90 0.03 -16.42
CA LEU A 133 -8.73 0.43 -17.21
C LEU A 133 -8.72 1.92 -17.55
N GLU A 134 -9.89 2.50 -17.80
CA GLU A 134 -10.03 3.94 -18.05
C GLU A 134 -9.71 4.75 -16.80
N ARG A 135 -10.25 4.36 -15.63
CA ARG A 135 -9.97 5.00 -14.34
C ARG A 135 -8.49 5.03 -13.97
N VAL A 136 -7.77 3.96 -14.28
CA VAL A 136 -6.31 3.93 -14.03
C VAL A 136 -5.50 4.47 -15.22
N GLY A 137 -6.13 5.03 -16.26
CA GLY A 137 -5.49 5.70 -17.39
C GLY A 137 -4.65 4.81 -18.29
N ILE A 138 -5.07 3.55 -18.52
CA ILE A 138 -4.40 2.60 -19.45
C ILE A 138 -5.38 1.84 -20.36
N ARG A 139 -6.55 2.43 -20.64
CA ARG A 139 -7.55 1.81 -21.52
C ARG A 139 -7.03 1.55 -22.94
N ASP A 140 -6.18 2.43 -23.44
CA ASP A 140 -5.51 2.30 -24.75
C ASP A 140 -4.59 1.07 -24.83
N LYS A 141 -4.18 0.51 -23.71
CA LYS A 141 -3.33 -0.68 -23.60
C LYS A 141 -4.13 -1.98 -23.42
N ALA A 142 -5.47 -1.93 -23.37
CA ALA A 142 -6.34 -3.06 -23.01
C ALA A 142 -6.01 -4.36 -23.77
N TRP A 143 -5.69 -4.25 -25.06
CA TRP A 143 -5.46 -5.39 -25.94
C TRP A 143 -3.99 -5.78 -26.09
N GLN A 144 -3.07 -5.01 -25.53
CA GLN A 144 -1.64 -5.33 -25.53
C GLN A 144 -1.35 -6.49 -24.57
N ARG A 145 -0.26 -7.22 -24.82
CA ARG A 145 0.25 -8.21 -23.86
C ARG A 145 0.79 -7.50 -22.63
N THR A 146 0.49 -8.00 -21.46
CA THR A 146 0.92 -7.38 -20.20
C THR A 146 2.43 -7.29 -20.05
N SER A 147 3.19 -8.23 -20.66
CA SER A 147 4.66 -8.20 -20.68
C SER A 147 5.26 -7.02 -21.43
N THR A 148 4.49 -6.30 -22.25
CA THR A 148 4.98 -5.12 -22.98
C THR A 148 4.74 -3.80 -22.26
N LEU A 149 4.09 -3.84 -21.11
CA LEU A 149 3.80 -2.66 -20.29
C LEU A 149 5.02 -2.23 -19.48
N SER A 150 5.17 -0.92 -19.25
CA SER A 150 6.09 -0.40 -18.22
C SER A 150 5.69 -0.86 -16.81
N GLY A 151 6.60 -0.79 -15.84
CA GLY A 151 6.32 -1.13 -14.45
C GLY A 151 5.12 -0.37 -13.88
N GLY A 152 5.06 0.96 -14.09
CA GLY A 152 3.92 1.78 -13.66
C GLY A 152 2.60 1.42 -14.34
N GLN A 153 2.62 1.02 -15.61
CA GLN A 153 1.43 0.53 -16.31
C GLN A 153 0.99 -0.83 -15.77
N GLN A 154 1.92 -1.74 -15.47
CA GLN A 154 1.62 -3.03 -14.84
C GLN A 154 1.01 -2.83 -13.45
N GLN A 155 1.54 -1.90 -12.66
CA GLN A 155 1.00 -1.57 -11.35
C GLN A 155 -0.44 -1.05 -11.44
N ARG A 156 -0.70 -0.14 -12.38
CA ARG A 156 -2.06 0.36 -12.64
C ARG A 156 -3.01 -0.75 -13.12
N ALA A 157 -2.54 -1.68 -13.92
CA ALA A 157 -3.33 -2.86 -14.30
C ALA A 157 -3.66 -3.76 -13.09
N ALA A 158 -2.73 -3.93 -12.15
CA ALA A 158 -2.99 -4.66 -10.90
C ALA A 158 -4.03 -3.95 -10.02
N ILE A 159 -4.01 -2.61 -9.96
CA ILE A 159 -5.05 -1.81 -9.28
C ILE A 159 -6.39 -1.98 -10.00
N ALA A 160 -6.44 -1.87 -11.33
CA ALA A 160 -7.65 -2.08 -12.10
C ALA A 160 -8.27 -3.48 -11.87
N ARG A 161 -7.45 -4.52 -11.71
CA ARG A 161 -7.90 -5.86 -11.34
C ARG A 161 -8.61 -5.88 -9.97
N ALA A 162 -8.08 -5.16 -8.99
CA ALA A 162 -8.72 -5.03 -7.68
C ALA A 162 -10.05 -4.26 -7.75
N LEU A 163 -10.18 -3.27 -8.66
CA LEU A 163 -11.46 -2.60 -8.92
C LEU A 163 -12.49 -3.56 -9.53
N VAL A 164 -12.08 -4.37 -10.51
CA VAL A 164 -12.98 -5.38 -11.09
C VAL A 164 -13.38 -6.43 -10.07
N GLN A 165 -12.53 -6.72 -9.09
CA GLN A 165 -12.86 -7.60 -7.96
C GLN A 165 -13.99 -7.01 -7.08
N ARG A 166 -14.27 -5.69 -7.15
CA ARG A 166 -15.20 -4.96 -6.28
C ARG A 166 -14.81 -5.04 -4.81
N SER A 167 -13.50 -4.98 -4.55
CA SER A 167 -12.97 -5.05 -3.20
C SER A 167 -13.27 -3.76 -2.42
N GLU A 168 -13.58 -3.90 -1.13
CA GLU A 168 -13.83 -2.78 -0.22
C GLU A 168 -12.56 -2.32 0.49
N VAL A 169 -11.56 -3.21 0.56
CA VAL A 169 -10.24 -2.98 1.12
C VAL A 169 -9.19 -3.23 0.04
N LEU A 170 -8.26 -2.31 -0.11
CA LEU A 170 -7.11 -2.43 -1.00
C LEU A 170 -5.82 -2.44 -0.19
N LEU A 171 -5.10 -3.54 -0.27
CA LEU A 171 -3.79 -3.71 0.33
C LEU A 171 -2.73 -3.56 -0.77
N ALA A 172 -1.89 -2.52 -0.70
CA ALA A 172 -0.84 -2.27 -1.67
C ALA A 172 0.54 -2.46 -1.02
N ASP A 173 1.20 -3.58 -1.32
CA ASP A 173 2.51 -3.91 -0.76
C ASP A 173 3.63 -3.36 -1.65
N GLU A 174 4.27 -2.29 -1.21
CA GLU A 174 5.34 -1.55 -1.91
C GLU A 174 5.00 -1.16 -3.36
N PRO A 175 3.84 -0.52 -3.61
CA PRO A 175 3.32 -0.34 -4.96
C PRO A 175 4.17 0.57 -5.86
N ILE A 176 5.15 1.28 -5.31
CA ILE A 176 5.98 2.27 -6.03
C ILE A 176 7.48 1.98 -5.96
N ALA A 177 7.90 0.87 -5.31
CA ALA A 177 9.32 0.63 -4.98
C ALA A 177 10.26 0.55 -6.20
N SER A 178 9.76 0.13 -7.37
CA SER A 178 10.56 -0.07 -8.58
C SER A 178 10.17 0.87 -9.71
N LEU A 179 9.48 1.97 -9.40
CA LEU A 179 8.94 2.89 -10.39
C LEU A 179 9.76 4.18 -10.45
N ASP A 180 9.78 4.78 -11.63
CA ASP A 180 10.25 6.15 -11.79
C ASP A 180 9.35 7.14 -11.03
N PRO A 181 9.82 8.35 -10.70
CA PRO A 181 9.07 9.30 -9.87
C PRO A 181 7.72 9.73 -10.44
N GLU A 182 7.57 9.75 -11.77
CA GLU A 182 6.30 10.11 -12.42
C GLU A 182 5.30 8.96 -12.31
N SER A 183 5.72 7.74 -12.64
CA SER A 183 4.91 6.53 -12.49
C SER A 183 4.49 6.30 -11.05
N ALA A 184 5.39 6.55 -10.08
CA ALA A 184 5.10 6.44 -8.65
C ALA A 184 4.00 7.43 -8.21
N ARG A 185 4.08 8.70 -8.67
CA ARG A 185 3.02 9.68 -8.42
C ARG A 185 1.69 9.24 -9.00
N ASN A 186 1.66 8.84 -10.26
CA ASN A 186 0.43 8.40 -10.92
C ASN A 186 -0.24 7.20 -10.20
N VAL A 187 0.55 6.27 -9.67
CA VAL A 187 0.03 5.15 -8.86
C VAL A 187 -0.56 5.65 -7.55
N MET A 188 0.13 6.52 -6.83
CA MET A 188 -0.34 7.05 -5.55
C MET A 188 -1.57 7.97 -5.72
N ASP A 189 -1.60 8.78 -6.77
CA ASP A 189 -2.77 9.60 -7.13
C ASP A 189 -3.99 8.70 -7.39
N THR A 190 -3.80 7.59 -8.13
CA THR A 190 -4.86 6.59 -8.35
C THR A 190 -5.37 6.00 -7.03
N LEU A 191 -4.47 5.56 -6.13
CA LEU A 191 -4.86 5.01 -4.82
C LEU A 191 -5.62 6.03 -3.97
N GLN A 192 -5.18 7.30 -3.98
CA GLN A 192 -5.84 8.38 -3.26
C GLN A 192 -7.21 8.71 -3.86
N GLU A 193 -7.34 8.71 -5.17
CA GLU A 193 -8.62 8.89 -5.85
C GLU A 193 -9.61 7.81 -5.45
N LEU A 194 -9.23 6.53 -5.50
CA LEU A 194 -10.07 5.41 -5.10
C LEU A 194 -10.53 5.52 -3.63
N ASN A 195 -9.63 5.94 -2.75
CA ASN A 195 -9.99 6.19 -1.36
C ASN A 195 -11.03 7.31 -1.22
N ARG A 196 -10.83 8.45 -1.93
CA ARG A 196 -11.69 9.63 -1.80
C ARG A 196 -13.04 9.47 -2.49
N THR A 197 -13.07 8.89 -3.69
CA THR A 197 -14.29 8.83 -4.52
C THR A 197 -15.14 7.59 -4.22
N ASP A 198 -14.50 6.44 -3.96
CA ASP A 198 -15.20 5.18 -3.74
C ASP A 198 -15.33 4.84 -2.25
N GLY A 199 -14.71 5.62 -1.36
CA GLY A 199 -14.67 5.30 0.08
C GLY A 199 -13.89 4.03 0.40
N MET A 200 -13.03 3.57 -0.53
CA MET A 200 -12.24 2.35 -0.36
C MET A 200 -11.24 2.51 0.77
N THR A 201 -11.15 1.53 1.67
CA THR A 201 -10.09 1.49 2.68
C THR A 201 -8.79 1.08 2.01
N VAL A 202 -7.76 1.92 2.11
CA VAL A 202 -6.45 1.68 1.47
C VAL A 202 -5.36 1.54 2.54
N VAL A 203 -4.63 0.43 2.49
CA VAL A 203 -3.43 0.23 3.32
C VAL A 203 -2.25 0.06 2.38
N VAL A 204 -1.29 0.96 2.47
CA VAL A 204 -0.13 0.97 1.57
C VAL A 204 1.17 0.86 2.37
N THR A 205 2.03 -0.11 2.03
CA THR A 205 3.38 -0.16 2.58
C THR A 205 4.30 0.73 1.76
N LEU A 206 5.06 1.58 2.44
CA LEU A 206 5.96 2.54 1.82
C LEU A 206 7.33 2.51 2.50
N HIS A 207 8.40 2.53 1.69
CA HIS A 207 9.75 2.81 2.17
C HIS A 207 10.04 4.31 2.13
N GLN A 208 9.50 5.02 1.14
CA GLN A 208 9.68 6.45 0.93
C GLN A 208 8.68 7.23 1.78
N VAL A 209 9.16 7.81 2.88
CA VAL A 209 8.32 8.54 3.86
C VAL A 209 7.66 9.77 3.25
N ASP A 210 8.28 10.41 2.26
CA ASP A 210 7.71 11.58 1.57
C ASP A 210 6.36 11.28 0.92
N TYR A 211 6.19 10.06 0.36
CA TYR A 211 4.90 9.63 -0.16
C TYR A 211 3.87 9.36 0.95
N ALA A 212 4.30 8.81 2.10
CA ALA A 212 3.41 8.66 3.25
C ALA A 212 2.89 10.00 3.73
N ILE A 213 3.79 11.00 3.90
CA ILE A 213 3.44 12.36 4.33
C ILE A 213 2.50 13.04 3.32
N ARG A 214 2.73 12.85 2.04
CA ARG A 214 1.96 13.53 0.99
C ARG A 214 0.57 12.94 0.79
N TYR A 215 0.42 11.62 0.90
CA TYR A 215 -0.79 10.91 0.44
C TYR A 215 -1.63 10.31 1.57
N CYS A 216 -1.02 9.95 2.70
CA CYS A 216 -1.70 9.19 3.74
C CYS A 216 -1.95 10.06 4.99
N PRO A 217 -3.21 10.29 5.38
CA PRO A 217 -3.54 11.06 6.58
C PRO A 217 -3.05 10.41 7.87
N ARG A 218 -2.95 9.07 7.90
CA ARG A 218 -2.53 8.27 9.06
C ARG A 218 -1.36 7.37 8.68
N THR A 219 -0.42 7.24 9.60
CA THR A 219 0.73 6.36 9.46
C THR A 219 0.83 5.43 10.65
N VAL A 220 1.12 4.16 10.35
CA VAL A 220 1.48 3.12 11.32
C VAL A 220 2.92 2.72 11.06
N ALA A 221 3.79 2.88 12.05
CA ALA A 221 5.21 2.55 11.91
C ALA A 221 5.54 1.26 12.65
N LEU A 222 6.17 0.33 11.93
CA LEU A 222 6.63 -0.94 12.46
C LEU A 222 8.14 -0.95 12.64
N LYS A 223 8.61 -1.47 13.77
CA LYS A 223 10.02 -1.72 14.08
C LYS A 223 10.19 -3.06 14.76
N LYS A 224 11.00 -3.95 14.18
CA LYS A 224 11.29 -5.28 14.72
C LYS A 224 10.04 -6.09 15.13
N GLY A 225 8.99 -5.98 14.34
CA GLY A 225 7.75 -6.72 14.55
C GLY A 225 6.75 -6.06 15.53
N GLU A 226 7.00 -4.85 16.00
CA GLU A 226 6.15 -4.10 16.91
C GLU A 226 5.64 -2.81 16.26
N ILE A 227 4.43 -2.36 16.61
CA ILE A 227 3.94 -1.02 16.25
C ILE A 227 4.58 -0.04 17.24
N VAL A 228 5.35 0.91 16.72
CA VAL A 228 6.03 1.94 17.53
C VAL A 228 5.43 3.34 17.35
N PHE A 229 4.56 3.50 16.35
CA PHE A 229 3.77 4.70 16.13
C PHE A 229 2.48 4.33 15.39
N ASP A 230 1.38 4.94 15.79
CA ASP A 230 0.08 4.86 15.14
C ASP A 230 -0.66 6.17 15.37
N GLY A 231 -0.77 7.00 14.34
CA GLY A 231 -1.38 8.31 14.47
C GLY A 231 -1.38 9.13 13.18
N PRO A 232 -1.80 10.40 13.26
CA PRO A 232 -1.76 11.34 12.15
C PRO A 232 -0.35 11.44 11.57
N THR A 233 -0.24 11.37 10.24
CA THR A 233 1.07 11.45 9.57
C THR A 233 1.80 12.76 9.85
N SER A 234 1.06 13.84 10.11
CA SER A 234 1.61 15.15 10.51
C SER A 234 2.36 15.16 11.84
N GLU A 235 2.16 14.15 12.69
CA GLU A 235 2.83 14.00 13.99
C GLU A 235 4.17 13.24 13.88
N LEU A 236 4.52 12.74 12.70
CA LEU A 236 5.83 12.11 12.47
C LEU A 236 6.95 13.14 12.61
N THR A 237 7.81 12.94 13.60
CA THR A 237 8.98 13.82 13.83
C THR A 237 10.23 13.25 13.17
N PRO A 238 11.22 14.11 12.81
CA PRO A 238 12.51 13.62 12.32
C PRO A 238 13.21 12.66 13.29
N ALA A 239 13.03 12.85 14.61
CA ALA A 239 13.58 11.97 15.63
C ALA A 239 12.95 10.57 15.58
N MET A 240 11.63 10.46 15.41
CA MET A 240 10.94 9.18 15.20
C MET A 240 11.43 8.48 13.94
N LEU A 241 11.56 9.20 12.85
CA LEU A 241 12.03 8.66 11.57
C LEU A 241 13.49 8.18 11.66
N ASN A 242 14.36 8.94 12.32
CA ASN A 242 15.72 8.49 12.62
C ASN A 242 15.75 7.23 13.49
N SER A 243 14.85 7.12 14.45
CA SER A 243 14.72 5.90 15.27
C SER A 243 14.26 4.70 14.44
N LEU A 244 13.36 4.89 13.47
CA LEU A 244 12.82 3.82 12.62
C LEU A 244 13.86 3.29 11.63
N TYR A 245 14.57 4.18 10.95
CA TYR A 245 15.45 3.86 9.83
C TYR A 245 16.93 3.86 10.19
N GLY A 246 17.33 4.40 11.35
CA GLY A 246 18.73 4.44 11.78
C GLY A 246 19.63 5.18 10.77
N ALA A 247 20.75 4.55 10.37
CA ALA A 247 21.69 5.13 9.40
C ALA A 247 21.07 5.35 8.00
N GLU A 248 20.09 4.53 7.60
CA GLU A 248 19.35 4.66 6.32
C GLU A 248 18.54 5.96 6.26
N SER A 249 18.23 6.58 7.41
CA SER A 249 17.48 7.84 7.45
C SER A 249 18.20 8.99 6.73
N ARG A 250 19.55 9.02 6.72
CA ARG A 250 20.32 10.08 6.06
C ARG A 250 20.20 10.04 4.54
N GLU A 251 20.05 8.85 3.97
CA GLU A 251 19.83 8.67 2.53
C GLU A 251 18.40 9.00 2.13
N LEU A 252 17.41 8.68 3.00
CA LEU A 252 15.99 8.93 2.76
C LEU A 252 15.60 10.40 2.88
N PHE A 253 16.32 11.19 3.69
CA PHE A 253 16.04 12.61 3.91
C PHE A 253 17.04 13.53 3.20
N GLY A 254 17.91 13.01 2.30
CA GLY A 254 18.92 13.69 1.48
C GLY A 254 19.06 15.19 1.75
N GLU A 255 20.17 15.62 2.33
CA GLU A 255 20.80 16.98 2.34
C GLU A 255 19.94 18.26 2.27
N LYS A 256 18.61 18.22 2.35
CA LYS A 256 17.75 19.41 2.33
C LYS A 256 17.60 20.12 3.68
N SER A 257 18.27 19.67 4.73
CA SER A 257 18.16 20.27 6.07
C SER A 257 19.28 21.25 6.43
N SER A 258 20.20 21.62 5.53
CA SER A 258 21.32 22.52 5.84
C SER A 258 21.19 23.95 5.27
N VAL A 259 20.04 24.35 4.75
CA VAL A 259 19.83 25.72 4.25
C VAL A 259 18.62 26.35 4.94
N ARG A 260 18.81 26.77 6.19
CA ARG A 260 18.08 27.88 6.83
C ARG A 260 18.61 28.18 8.23
N THR A 261 19.87 28.60 8.32
CA THR A 261 20.36 29.46 9.41
C THR A 261 21.47 30.36 8.86
N ALA A 262 21.13 31.25 7.97
CA ALA A 262 21.94 32.42 7.71
C ALA A 262 21.06 33.63 8.01
N VAL A 263 21.12 34.11 9.25
CA VAL A 263 20.69 35.46 9.62
C VAL A 263 21.72 36.42 9.02
N PRO A 264 21.35 37.40 8.18
CA PRO A 264 22.29 38.45 7.78
C PRO A 264 22.49 39.38 8.97
N SER A 265 23.69 39.38 9.52
CA SER A 265 24.13 40.37 10.51
C SER A 265 24.25 41.74 9.84
N SER A 266 23.51 42.67 10.41
CA SER A 266 23.70 44.12 10.49
C SER A 266 24.80 44.78 9.64
N VAL A 267 24.33 45.64 8.74
CA VAL A 267 25.09 46.74 8.17
C VAL A 267 25.40 47.75 9.29
N ARG A 268 26.67 47.87 9.68
CA ARG A 268 27.21 49.00 10.40
C ARG A 268 27.63 50.05 9.37
N GLY A 269 27.03 51.22 9.49
CA GLY A 269 27.41 52.37 8.72
C GLY A 269 28.77 52.91 9.16
N GLU A 270 29.61 53.27 8.21
CA GLU A 270 30.71 54.21 8.38
C GLU A 270 30.39 55.46 7.58
N ARG A 271 30.26 56.55 8.33
CA ARG A 271 30.35 57.91 7.79
C ARG A 271 31.80 58.22 7.53
N THR A 272 32.15 58.62 6.33
CA THR A 272 33.36 59.37 6.06
C THR A 272 33.02 60.68 5.39
N ALA A 273 33.41 61.73 6.08
CA ALA A 273 33.39 63.09 5.58
C ALA A 273 34.51 63.30 4.57
N VAL A 274 34.24 64.03 3.50
CA VAL A 274 35.28 64.61 2.66
C VAL A 274 34.94 66.08 2.47
N ALA A 275 35.89 66.89 2.91
CA ALA A 275 35.97 68.31 2.58
C ALA A 275 36.76 68.47 1.28
N ALA A 276 36.40 69.39 0.48
CA ALA A 276 37.02 70.34 -0.42
C ALA A 276 36.23 70.50 -1.72
#